data_100ca31db3e4fd26a67033ca610b7faf
#
_entry.id   100ca31db3e4fd26a67033ca610b7faf
#
_cell.length_a   1.000
_cell.length_b   1.000
_cell.length_c   1.000
_cell.angle_alpha   90.00
_cell.angle_beta   90.00
_cell.angle_gamma   90.00
#
_symmetry.space_group_name_H-M   'P 1'
#
loop_
_entity.id
_entity.type
_entity.pdbx_description
1 polymer ?
#
loop_
_entity_poly.entity_id
_entity_poly.type
_entity_poly.pdbx_seq_one_letter_code
_entity_poly.pdbx_strand_id
1 'polypeptide(L)'
;HTDSDYDHAKAAFDAGATHLTHLYNAMPAIHHRNPGVIPAAAENPNVRAELICDGLHAHPAMVRFAFNLFGGERMVLISDSGRCCGMPNGSKFELGGQDAWLVDGVARLADGTIACSATNLYDCMVNAIRFGIPEEDAIRAASYNPACAIGADKLVGSIETGKVADFLICSADY
;
A
#
# COMPACT_ATOMS: atom_id res chain seq x y z
N HIS A 1 7.78 7.53 1.18
CA HIS A 1 8.83 7.83 0.22
C HIS A 1 9.91 8.67 0.91
N THR A 2 10.96 8.03 1.43
CA THR A 2 11.97 8.70 2.25
C THR A 2 13.25 7.86 2.35
N ASP A 3 14.40 8.52 2.48
CA ASP A 3 15.68 7.92 2.81
C ASP A 3 16.08 8.20 4.28
N SER A 4 15.08 8.36 5.15
CA SER A 4 15.28 8.71 6.55
C SER A 4 15.87 7.55 7.35
N ASP A 5 16.77 7.87 8.28
CA ASP A 5 17.17 6.95 9.33
C ASP A 5 16.06 6.80 10.40
N TYR A 6 16.33 5.94 11.38
CA TYR A 6 15.39 5.64 12.46
C TYR A 6 15.08 6.86 13.35
N ASP A 7 16.10 7.60 13.76
CA ASP A 7 15.95 8.69 14.74
C ASP A 7 15.16 9.88 14.15
N HIS A 8 15.46 10.25 12.91
CA HIS A 8 14.72 11.30 12.21
C HIS A 8 13.29 10.87 11.90
N ALA A 9 13.08 9.62 11.49
CA ALA A 9 11.75 9.09 11.25
C ALA A 9 10.92 9.06 12.54
N LYS A 10 11.51 8.58 13.65
CA LYS A 10 10.86 8.57 14.95
C LYS A 10 10.47 9.98 15.40
N ALA A 11 11.35 10.95 15.27
CA ALA A 11 11.07 12.35 15.60
C ALA A 11 9.90 12.90 14.75
N ALA A 12 9.80 12.56 13.46
CA ALA A 12 8.71 12.97 12.59
C ALA A 12 7.38 12.36 13.03
N PHE A 13 7.35 11.07 13.39
CA PHE A 13 6.14 10.42 13.90
C PHE A 13 5.72 10.97 15.27
N ASP A 14 6.66 11.23 16.16
CA ASP A 14 6.40 11.86 17.45
C ASP A 14 5.88 13.30 17.29
N ALA A 15 6.26 13.99 16.22
CA ALA A 15 5.76 15.32 15.86
C ALA A 15 4.40 15.30 15.13
N GLY A 16 3.81 14.11 14.86
CA GLY A 16 2.46 13.97 14.34
C GLY A 16 2.35 13.48 12.91
N ALA A 17 3.43 12.98 12.28
CA ALA A 17 3.30 12.22 11.04
C ALA A 17 2.57 10.89 11.32
N THR A 18 1.52 10.58 10.56
CA THR A 18 0.62 9.46 10.83
C THR A 18 0.63 8.39 9.74
N HIS A 19 1.45 8.56 8.69
CA HIS A 19 1.36 7.71 7.51
C HIS A 19 2.74 7.34 6.98
N LEU A 20 2.90 6.07 6.61
CA LEU A 20 4.05 5.55 5.90
C LEU A 20 3.60 5.09 4.52
N THR A 21 3.96 5.84 3.49
CA THR A 21 3.53 5.65 2.11
C THR A 21 4.21 4.43 1.48
N HIS A 22 3.46 3.64 0.69
CA HIS A 22 3.91 2.48 -0.12
C HIS A 22 5.09 1.69 0.50
N LEU A 23 4.86 1.15 1.68
CA LEU A 23 5.82 0.40 2.52
C LEU A 23 6.83 -0.42 1.69
N TYR A 24 8.10 -0.36 2.05
CA TYR A 24 9.29 -0.96 1.40
C TYR A 24 9.79 -0.22 0.15
N ASN A 25 8.93 0.47 -0.60
CA ASN A 25 9.30 1.09 -1.85
C ASN A 25 9.90 2.49 -1.61
N ALA A 26 11.00 2.81 -2.28
CA ALA A 26 11.75 4.05 -2.09
C ALA A 26 12.04 4.37 -0.61
N MET A 27 12.46 3.35 0.15
CA MET A 27 12.83 3.41 1.56
C MET A 27 14.11 2.60 1.80
N PRO A 28 14.89 2.93 2.85
CA PRO A 28 15.97 2.07 3.32
C PRO A 28 15.44 0.69 3.74
N ALA A 29 16.17 -0.36 3.40
CA ALA A 29 15.84 -1.71 3.85
C ALA A 29 15.97 -1.82 5.38
N ILE A 30 15.14 -2.67 6.00
CA ILE A 30 15.28 -2.98 7.43
C ILE A 30 16.63 -3.66 7.68
N HIS A 31 17.46 -3.06 8.52
CA HIS A 31 18.73 -3.64 8.90
C HIS A 31 18.90 -3.58 10.42
N HIS A 32 19.37 -4.67 11.03
CA HIS A 32 19.41 -4.86 12.50
C HIS A 32 20.26 -3.85 13.29
N ARG A 33 21.17 -3.11 12.67
CA ARG A 33 21.97 -2.04 13.27
C ARG A 33 21.63 -0.64 12.75
N ASN A 34 20.90 -0.56 11.65
CA ASN A 34 20.41 0.70 11.06
C ASN A 34 18.98 0.45 10.54
N PRO A 35 17.98 0.44 11.45
CA PRO A 35 16.66 -0.09 11.15
C PRO A 35 15.85 0.75 10.16
N GLY A 36 16.13 2.04 10.02
CA GLY A 36 15.43 2.92 9.09
C GLY A 36 14.01 3.29 9.54
N VAL A 37 13.20 3.75 8.60
CA VAL A 37 11.88 4.33 8.86
C VAL A 37 10.83 3.30 9.29
N ILE A 38 10.92 2.06 8.83
CA ILE A 38 9.86 1.05 9.02
C ILE A 38 9.69 0.65 10.49
N PRO A 39 10.75 0.29 11.24
CA PRO A 39 10.63 0.03 12.66
C PRO A 39 10.17 1.26 13.46
N ALA A 40 10.64 2.46 13.13
CA ALA A 40 10.18 3.69 13.77
C ALA A 40 8.67 3.90 13.61
N ALA A 41 8.13 3.63 12.42
CA ALA A 41 6.69 3.67 12.17
C ALA A 41 5.92 2.57 12.93
N ALA A 42 6.49 1.36 13.01
CA ALA A 42 5.84 0.24 13.68
C ALA A 42 5.69 0.47 15.19
N GLU A 43 6.65 1.12 15.83
CA GLU A 43 6.64 1.45 17.26
C GLU A 43 5.62 2.53 17.63
N ASN A 44 5.22 3.39 16.68
CA ASN A 44 4.21 4.42 16.95
C ASN A 44 2.81 3.90 16.59
N PRO A 45 1.91 3.69 17.58
CA PRO A 45 0.57 3.12 17.34
C PRO A 45 -0.35 4.01 16.49
N ASN A 46 -0.02 5.29 16.33
CA ASN A 46 -0.81 6.22 15.52
C ASN A 46 -0.42 6.21 14.04
N VAL A 47 0.65 5.50 13.68
CA VAL A 47 1.12 5.43 12.29
C VAL A 47 0.48 4.26 11.57
N ARG A 48 -0.11 4.53 10.42
CA ARG A 48 -0.60 3.56 9.44
C ARG A 48 0.44 3.34 8.36
N ALA A 49 0.46 2.15 7.77
CA ALA A 49 1.36 1.80 6.69
C ALA A 49 0.58 1.40 5.43
N GLU A 50 0.86 2.07 4.33
CA GLU A 50 0.33 1.71 3.02
C GLU A 50 1.14 0.58 2.41
N LEU A 51 0.49 -0.31 1.66
CA LEU A 51 1.14 -1.44 1.00
C LEU A 51 0.53 -1.70 -0.38
N ILE A 52 1.39 -1.82 -1.39
CA ILE A 52 1.02 -2.27 -2.73
C ILE A 52 1.06 -3.80 -2.75
N CYS A 53 -0.09 -4.44 -2.90
CA CYS A 53 -0.24 -5.88 -2.80
C CYS A 53 -0.48 -6.53 -4.18
N ASP A 54 0.36 -6.21 -5.16
CA ASP A 54 0.30 -6.76 -6.53
C ASP A 54 1.19 -8.00 -6.74
N GLY A 55 2.02 -8.36 -5.74
CA GLY A 55 2.99 -9.44 -5.82
C GLY A 55 4.26 -9.12 -6.60
N LEU A 56 4.38 -7.89 -7.10
CA LEU A 56 5.54 -7.37 -7.86
C LEU A 56 6.33 -6.35 -7.04
N HIS A 57 5.64 -5.41 -6.36
CA HIS A 57 6.25 -4.42 -5.47
C HIS A 57 6.67 -5.02 -4.12
N ALA A 58 5.94 -6.03 -3.63
CA ALA A 58 6.25 -6.73 -2.39
C ALA A 58 6.05 -8.23 -2.57
N HIS A 59 7.06 -9.01 -2.16
CA HIS A 59 6.95 -10.46 -2.12
C HIS A 59 5.86 -10.89 -1.11
N PRO A 60 5.07 -11.95 -1.37
CA PRO A 60 4.01 -12.40 -0.45
C PRO A 60 4.44 -12.60 1.01
N ALA A 61 5.67 -13.04 1.27
CA ALA A 61 6.21 -13.14 2.62
C ALA A 61 6.35 -11.77 3.30
N MET A 62 6.70 -10.72 2.54
CA MET A 62 6.81 -9.34 3.06
C MET A 62 5.44 -8.70 3.29
N VAL A 63 4.43 -9.10 2.51
CA VAL A 63 3.03 -8.74 2.78
C VAL A 63 2.60 -9.28 4.14
N ARG A 64 2.79 -10.58 4.40
CA ARG A 64 2.49 -11.17 5.72
C ARG A 64 3.31 -10.56 6.85
N PHE A 65 4.59 -10.28 6.61
CA PHE A 65 5.44 -9.61 7.59
C PHE A 65 4.91 -8.22 7.96
N ALA A 66 4.46 -7.43 6.97
CA ALA A 66 3.86 -6.12 7.21
C ALA A 66 2.60 -6.20 8.08
N PHE A 67 1.67 -7.11 7.75
CA PHE A 67 0.46 -7.32 8.56
C PHE A 67 0.77 -7.80 9.97
N ASN A 68 1.78 -8.65 10.15
CA ASN A 68 2.24 -9.06 11.49
C ASN A 68 2.88 -7.91 12.27
N LEU A 69 3.61 -7.01 11.59
CA LEU A 69 4.32 -5.91 12.23
C LEU A 69 3.38 -4.77 12.64
N PHE A 70 2.44 -4.40 11.78
CA PHE A 70 1.54 -3.27 12.00
C PHE A 70 0.17 -3.68 12.55
N GLY A 71 -0.23 -4.94 12.39
CA GLY A 71 -1.58 -5.41 12.65
C GLY A 71 -2.59 -4.98 11.58
N GLY A 72 -3.67 -5.76 11.39
CA GLY A 72 -4.69 -5.50 10.38
C GLY A 72 -5.35 -4.12 10.49
N GLU A 73 -5.38 -3.53 11.67
CA GLU A 73 -6.01 -2.21 11.90
C GLU A 73 -5.20 -1.01 11.40
N ARG A 74 -3.88 -1.16 11.25
CA ARG A 74 -2.99 -0.08 10.80
C ARG A 74 -2.53 -0.24 9.35
N MET A 75 -2.81 -1.40 8.73
CA MET A 75 -2.48 -1.60 7.32
C MET A 75 -3.51 -0.91 6.42
N VAL A 76 -3.02 -0.30 5.35
CA VAL A 76 -3.82 0.33 4.28
C VAL A 76 -3.35 -0.26 2.95
N LEU A 77 -4.24 -0.93 2.23
CA LEU A 77 -3.91 -1.36 0.88
C LEU A 77 -4.08 -0.19 -0.09
N ILE A 78 -3.13 -0.04 -0.97
CA ILE A 78 -3.13 0.92 -2.07
C ILE A 78 -2.77 0.24 -3.38
N SER A 79 -3.21 0.77 -4.50
CA SER A 79 -2.76 0.32 -5.82
C SER A 79 -1.50 1.03 -6.27
N ASP A 80 -1.32 2.29 -5.90
CA ASP A 80 -0.25 3.16 -6.42
C ASP A 80 -0.16 3.08 -7.96
N SER A 81 -1.33 3.00 -8.61
CA SER A 81 -1.43 2.78 -10.04
C SER A 81 -1.26 4.08 -10.83
N GLY A 82 -0.44 4.00 -11.85
CA GLY A 82 -0.27 5.07 -12.82
C GLY A 82 -1.30 5.01 -13.96
N ARG A 83 -1.18 5.95 -14.90
CA ARG A 83 -2.04 6.00 -16.10
C ARG A 83 -1.96 4.77 -17.00
N CYS A 84 -0.99 3.90 -16.77
CA CYS A 84 -0.82 2.65 -17.49
C CYS A 84 -1.79 1.55 -17.04
N CYS A 85 -2.52 1.74 -15.97
CA CYS A 85 -3.52 0.79 -15.51
C CYS A 85 -4.58 0.55 -16.59
N GLY A 86 -4.77 -0.72 -16.97
CA GLY A 86 -5.68 -1.10 -18.07
C GLY A 86 -5.11 -0.97 -19.48
N MET A 87 -3.89 -0.47 -19.66
CA MET A 87 -3.23 -0.44 -20.97
C MET A 87 -2.68 -1.83 -21.35
N PRO A 88 -2.53 -2.13 -22.65
CA PRO A 88 -1.85 -3.35 -23.10
C PRO A 88 -0.38 -3.40 -22.65
N ASN A 89 0.14 -4.60 -22.35
CA ASN A 89 1.57 -4.80 -22.09
C ASN A 89 2.43 -4.29 -23.26
N GLY A 90 3.54 -3.62 -22.95
CA GLY A 90 4.41 -2.96 -23.93
C GLY A 90 4.00 -1.51 -24.26
N SER A 91 2.88 -1.01 -23.75
CA SER A 91 2.47 0.37 -23.97
C SER A 91 3.50 1.36 -23.41
N LYS A 92 3.82 2.38 -24.22
CA LYS A 92 4.65 3.51 -23.83
C LYS A 92 3.78 4.66 -23.34
N PHE A 93 4.21 5.33 -22.30
CA PHE A 93 3.57 6.53 -21.75
C PHE A 93 4.60 7.42 -21.06
N GLU A 94 4.19 8.61 -20.64
CA GLU A 94 5.02 9.55 -19.89
C GLU A 94 4.63 9.54 -18.40
N LEU A 95 5.61 9.52 -17.51
CA LEU A 95 5.45 9.64 -16.07
C LEU A 95 6.48 10.64 -15.53
N GLY A 96 6.00 11.77 -14.98
CA GLY A 96 6.87 12.79 -14.42
C GLY A 96 7.89 13.39 -15.39
N GLY A 97 7.55 13.49 -16.68
CA GLY A 97 8.45 13.98 -17.73
C GLY A 97 9.43 12.93 -18.26
N GLN A 98 9.32 11.69 -17.84
CA GLN A 98 10.16 10.57 -18.29
C GLN A 98 9.34 9.56 -19.07
N ASP A 99 9.96 8.95 -20.08
CA ASP A 99 9.39 7.81 -20.80
C ASP A 99 9.31 6.60 -19.87
N ALA A 100 8.15 5.94 -19.84
CA ALA A 100 7.90 4.71 -19.12
C ALA A 100 7.16 3.70 -20.01
N TRP A 101 7.31 2.44 -19.70
CA TRP A 101 6.67 1.33 -20.41
C TRP A 101 5.96 0.42 -19.43
N LEU A 102 4.77 -0.05 -19.82
CA LEU A 102 4.11 -1.13 -19.09
C LEU A 102 4.77 -2.46 -19.44
N VAL A 103 5.42 -3.07 -18.48
CA VAL A 103 6.11 -4.36 -18.64
C VAL A 103 5.66 -5.28 -17.50
N ASP A 104 4.96 -6.37 -17.88
CA ASP A 104 4.53 -7.43 -16.96
C ASP A 104 3.83 -6.92 -15.68
N GLY A 105 2.89 -5.99 -15.85
CA GLY A 105 2.02 -5.49 -14.78
C GLY A 105 2.58 -4.31 -13.98
N VAL A 106 3.78 -3.81 -14.31
CA VAL A 106 4.36 -2.61 -13.69
C VAL A 106 4.87 -1.62 -14.72
N ALA A 107 4.82 -0.34 -14.38
CA ALA A 107 5.51 0.69 -15.14
C ALA A 107 7.02 0.65 -14.86
N ARG A 108 7.82 0.63 -15.92
CA ARG A 108 9.28 0.70 -15.81
C ARG A 108 9.83 1.89 -16.58
N LEU A 109 10.78 2.58 -15.98
CA LEU A 109 11.61 3.57 -16.64
C LEU A 109 12.63 2.90 -17.56
N ALA A 110 13.36 3.69 -18.35
CA ALA A 110 14.35 3.20 -19.31
C ALA A 110 15.51 2.42 -18.65
N ASP A 111 15.82 2.71 -17.40
CA ASP A 111 16.84 2.00 -16.59
C ASP A 111 16.31 0.72 -15.90
N GLY A 112 15.02 0.40 -16.11
CA GLY A 112 14.34 -0.75 -15.51
C GLY A 112 13.74 -0.51 -14.12
N THR A 113 13.91 0.68 -13.55
CA THR A 113 13.31 1.05 -12.26
C THR A 113 11.79 0.95 -12.31
N ILE A 114 11.16 0.33 -11.32
CA ILE A 114 9.70 0.33 -11.15
C ILE A 114 9.27 1.73 -10.75
N ALA A 115 8.33 2.31 -11.49
CA ALA A 115 7.88 3.68 -11.32
C ALA A 115 6.47 3.82 -10.75
N CYS A 116 5.59 2.86 -11.02
CA CYS A 116 4.27 2.72 -10.41
C CYS A 116 3.66 1.36 -10.78
N SER A 117 2.55 1.00 -10.14
CA SER A 117 1.82 -0.21 -10.50
C SER A 117 0.89 0.00 -11.70
N ALA A 118 0.42 -1.11 -12.26
CA ALA A 118 -0.68 -1.14 -13.23
C ALA A 118 -1.87 -1.97 -12.69
N THR A 119 -1.89 -2.24 -11.38
CA THR A 119 -2.95 -2.95 -10.68
C THR A 119 -4.08 -2.02 -10.24
N ASN A 120 -5.14 -2.56 -9.69
CA ASN A 120 -6.21 -1.83 -9.03
C ASN A 120 -6.35 -2.29 -7.57
N LEU A 121 -7.09 -1.55 -6.76
CA LEU A 121 -7.21 -1.83 -5.33
C LEU A 121 -7.94 -3.13 -5.03
N TYR A 122 -8.93 -3.51 -5.86
CA TYR A 122 -9.65 -4.77 -5.69
C TYR A 122 -8.71 -5.97 -5.86
N ASP A 123 -7.87 -5.97 -6.92
CA ASP A 123 -6.87 -7.01 -7.13
C ASP A 123 -5.83 -7.06 -6.01
N CYS A 124 -5.43 -5.90 -5.46
CA CYS A 124 -4.56 -5.85 -4.28
C CYS A 124 -5.19 -6.53 -3.08
N MET A 125 -6.48 -6.31 -2.81
CA MET A 125 -7.21 -6.95 -1.72
C MET A 125 -7.30 -8.47 -1.93
N VAL A 126 -7.69 -8.91 -3.12
CA VAL A 126 -7.77 -10.35 -3.46
C VAL A 126 -6.40 -11.02 -3.35
N ASN A 127 -5.34 -10.36 -3.81
CA ASN A 127 -3.98 -10.87 -3.66
C ASN A 127 -3.56 -10.97 -2.19
N ALA A 128 -3.92 -9.99 -1.34
CA ALA A 128 -3.62 -10.07 0.10
C ALA A 128 -4.23 -11.33 0.71
N ILE A 129 -5.48 -11.66 0.39
CA ILE A 129 -6.15 -12.90 0.83
C ILE A 129 -5.40 -14.14 0.31
N ARG A 130 -5.06 -14.17 -0.99
CA ARG A 130 -4.31 -15.26 -1.61
C ARG A 130 -2.91 -15.44 -1.01
N PHE A 131 -2.31 -14.38 -0.51
CA PHE A 131 -1.01 -14.40 0.16
C PHE A 131 -1.09 -14.82 1.64
N GLY A 132 -2.31 -15.09 2.13
CA GLY A 132 -2.57 -15.64 3.46
C GLY A 132 -2.90 -14.59 4.53
N ILE A 133 -3.29 -13.38 4.12
CA ILE A 133 -3.88 -12.41 5.05
C ILE A 133 -5.34 -12.81 5.32
N PRO A 134 -5.81 -12.78 6.58
CA PRO A 134 -7.21 -13.01 6.89
C PRO A 134 -8.11 -12.10 6.06
N GLU A 135 -9.20 -12.66 5.53
CA GLU A 135 -10.14 -11.96 4.66
C GLU A 135 -10.64 -10.65 5.28
N GLU A 136 -11.02 -10.71 6.56
CA GLU A 136 -11.46 -9.54 7.33
C GLU A 136 -10.41 -8.41 7.34
N ASP A 137 -9.14 -8.76 7.57
CA ASP A 137 -8.04 -7.78 7.59
C ASP A 137 -7.78 -7.20 6.21
N ALA A 138 -7.82 -8.02 5.15
CA ALA A 138 -7.62 -7.57 3.77
C ALA A 138 -8.73 -6.61 3.31
N ILE A 139 -9.99 -6.96 3.57
CA ILE A 139 -11.14 -6.10 3.26
C ILE A 139 -11.07 -4.79 4.07
N ARG A 140 -10.77 -4.88 5.36
CA ARG A 140 -10.60 -3.72 6.23
C ARG A 140 -9.49 -2.79 5.75
N ALA A 141 -8.34 -3.35 5.37
CA ALA A 141 -7.20 -2.61 4.85
C ALA A 141 -7.48 -1.95 3.49
N ALA A 142 -8.43 -2.47 2.69
CA ALA A 142 -8.83 -1.89 1.42
C ALA A 142 -10.00 -0.89 1.51
N SER A 143 -10.71 -0.82 2.64
CA SER A 143 -11.95 -0.02 2.75
C SER A 143 -11.96 0.88 3.99
N TYR A 144 -12.12 0.31 5.18
CA TYR A 144 -12.30 1.07 6.42
C TYR A 144 -11.03 1.80 6.87
N ASN A 145 -9.88 1.12 6.85
CA ASN A 145 -8.62 1.72 7.30
C ASN A 145 -8.21 2.94 6.45
N PRO A 146 -8.28 2.92 5.10
CA PRO A 146 -8.01 4.11 4.30
C PRO A 146 -9.04 5.23 4.58
N ALA A 147 -10.31 4.90 4.81
CA ALA A 147 -11.31 5.90 5.20
C ALA A 147 -10.94 6.58 6.53
N CYS A 148 -10.51 5.79 7.53
CA CYS A 148 -10.00 6.33 8.79
C CYS A 148 -8.76 7.20 8.60
N ALA A 149 -7.85 6.78 7.73
CA ALA A 149 -6.59 7.48 7.48
C ALA A 149 -6.80 8.92 6.98
N ILE A 150 -7.85 9.16 6.20
CA ILE A 150 -8.19 10.46 5.64
C ILE A 150 -9.36 11.16 6.38
N GLY A 151 -9.84 10.57 7.50
CA GLY A 151 -10.95 11.13 8.28
C GLY A 151 -12.32 11.04 7.61
N ALA A 152 -12.50 10.12 6.66
CA ALA A 152 -13.75 9.89 5.93
C ALA A 152 -14.58 8.71 6.46
N ASP A 153 -14.15 8.08 7.54
CA ASP A 153 -14.77 6.87 8.12
C ASP A 153 -16.22 7.04 8.59
N LYS A 154 -16.65 8.28 8.81
CA LYS A 154 -18.06 8.60 9.07
C LYS A 154 -18.96 8.62 7.83
N LEU A 155 -18.34 8.67 6.64
CA LEU A 155 -19.04 8.77 5.37
C LEU A 155 -18.98 7.48 4.56
N VAL A 156 -17.84 6.78 4.58
CA VAL A 156 -17.54 5.61 3.75
C VAL A 156 -16.72 4.57 4.52
N GLY A 157 -16.41 3.43 3.88
CA GLY A 157 -15.49 2.42 4.38
C GLY A 157 -16.13 1.28 5.16
N SER A 158 -17.42 1.38 5.51
CA SER A 158 -18.19 0.32 6.17
C SER A 158 -19.66 0.41 5.83
N ILE A 159 -20.38 -0.70 5.98
CA ILE A 159 -21.83 -0.77 5.74
C ILE A 159 -22.53 -0.44 7.06
N GLU A 160 -22.91 0.81 7.22
CA GLU A 160 -23.59 1.34 8.41
C GLU A 160 -24.68 2.34 8.02
N THR A 161 -25.73 2.44 8.85
CA THR A 161 -26.80 3.42 8.63
C THR A 161 -26.25 4.85 8.65
N GLY A 162 -26.56 5.60 7.58
CA GLY A 162 -26.14 7.00 7.43
C GLY A 162 -24.86 7.19 6.62
N LYS A 163 -24.15 6.11 6.26
CA LYS A 163 -23.01 6.16 5.34
C LYS A 163 -23.47 6.07 3.88
N VAL A 164 -22.59 6.46 2.98
CA VAL A 164 -22.81 6.33 1.54
C VAL A 164 -22.84 4.83 1.17
N ALA A 165 -23.79 4.46 0.34
CA ALA A 165 -23.99 3.07 -0.08
C ALA A 165 -23.12 2.69 -1.29
N ASP A 166 -21.82 2.96 -1.19
CA ASP A 166 -20.81 2.54 -2.17
C ASP A 166 -20.27 1.16 -1.76
N PHE A 167 -20.69 0.11 -2.45
CA PHE A 167 -20.27 -1.25 -2.16
C PHE A 167 -20.12 -2.09 -3.44
N LEU A 168 -19.30 -3.12 -3.35
CA LEU A 168 -19.12 -4.12 -4.39
C LEU A 168 -19.89 -5.39 -4.03
N ILE A 169 -20.49 -6.02 -5.02
CA ILE A 169 -21.07 -7.36 -4.92
C ILE A 169 -20.11 -8.31 -5.63
N CYS A 170 -19.53 -9.22 -4.88
CA CYS A 170 -18.54 -10.18 -5.38
C CYS A 170 -19.13 -11.60 -5.37
N SER A 171 -18.55 -12.50 -6.18
CA SER A 171 -18.73 -13.94 -6.01
C SER A 171 -18.04 -14.42 -4.73
N ALA A 172 -18.38 -15.62 -4.26
CA ALA A 172 -17.84 -16.16 -3.00
C ALA A 172 -16.32 -16.45 -3.04
N ASP A 173 -15.75 -16.52 -4.23
CA ASP A 173 -14.33 -16.81 -4.50
C ASP A 173 -13.57 -15.59 -5.08
N TYR A 174 -14.22 -14.40 -5.08
CA TYR A 174 -13.73 -13.08 -5.58
C TYR A 174 -13.50 -12.97 -7.08
#